data_8d3bcd11c159a5a4c2c0a1071ab386a4
#
_entry.id   8d3bcd11c159a5a4c2c0a1071ab386a4
#
_cell.length_a   1.000
_cell.length_b   1.000
_cell.length_c   1.000
_cell.angle_alpha   90.00
_cell.angle_beta   90.00
_cell.angle_gamma   90.00
#
_symmetry.space_group_name_H-M   'P 1'
#
loop_
_entity.id
_entity.type
_entity.pdbx_description
1 polymer ?
#
loop_
_entity_poly.entity_id
_entity_poly.type
_entity_poly.pdbx_seq_one_letter_code
_entity_poly.pdbx_strand_id
1 'polypeptide(L)'
;MGWNAQDYAANAGFVPALGNAALALLDPRPGEAILDLGCGDGVLTKRIAEAGAQVLGVDASDTMLAAARELGLTVAQADGQALPFDARFDAVFSNAALHWMPDQPAVAAGVFRALKPGGRYVGECGGFGNIAAIRTALRAVLGAHGFSPDSGGGQTYLTAEAFAAIHAAAGFTDFAAQIIPRPTPLSTGIRGWLKTFRAGFLDEAGVPETARARVIDEVEALLAPALRDAAGNWVADYVRLRWQARKPH
;
A
#
# COMPACT_ATOMS: atom_id res chain seq x y z
N MET A 1 12.27 -1.74 7.16
CA MET A 1 11.33 -0.89 7.94
C MET A 1 10.59 -1.78 8.93
N GLY A 2 10.67 -1.47 10.24
CA GLY A 2 9.89 -2.19 11.24
C GLY A 2 8.52 -1.52 11.43
N TRP A 3 7.45 -2.15 10.93
CA TRP A 3 6.09 -1.70 11.21
C TRP A 3 5.71 -2.04 12.65
N ASN A 4 5.15 -1.07 13.39
CA ASN A 4 4.51 -1.32 14.67
C ASN A 4 3.02 -1.61 14.40
N ALA A 5 2.60 -2.87 14.62
CA ALA A 5 1.23 -3.30 14.33
C ALA A 5 0.18 -2.56 15.18
N GLN A 6 0.50 -2.14 16.41
CA GLN A 6 -0.43 -1.39 17.28
C GLN A 6 -0.60 0.06 16.81
N ASP A 7 0.49 0.75 16.46
CA ASP A 7 0.43 2.10 15.89
C ASP A 7 -0.27 2.09 14.52
N TYR A 8 -0.04 1.04 13.73
CA TYR A 8 -0.73 0.84 12.45
C TYR A 8 -2.23 0.64 12.65
N ALA A 9 -2.66 -0.22 13.57
CA ALA A 9 -4.08 -0.44 13.87
C ALA A 9 -4.79 0.85 14.35
N ALA A 10 -4.13 1.65 15.20
CA ALA A 10 -4.70 2.89 15.73
C ALA A 10 -4.83 4.00 14.66
N ASN A 11 -3.86 4.12 13.77
CA ASN A 11 -3.78 5.25 12.83
C ASN A 11 -4.08 4.88 11.37
N ALA A 12 -4.05 3.59 11.02
CA ALA A 12 -4.32 3.06 9.70
C ALA A 12 -5.59 2.20 9.61
N GLY A 13 -6.40 2.15 10.65
CA GLY A 13 -7.66 1.38 10.71
C GLY A 13 -8.66 1.72 9.59
N PHE A 14 -8.48 2.88 8.93
CA PHE A 14 -9.23 3.23 7.73
C PHE A 14 -8.79 2.44 6.49
N VAL A 15 -7.58 1.90 6.45
CA VAL A 15 -7.03 1.20 5.26
C VAL A 15 -7.84 -0.04 4.90
N PRO A 16 -8.18 -0.96 5.83
CA PRO A 16 -9.07 -2.08 5.53
C PRO A 16 -10.48 -1.66 5.14
N ALA A 17 -11.06 -0.63 5.82
CA ALA A 17 -12.39 -0.12 5.47
C ALA A 17 -12.43 0.44 4.05
N LEU A 18 -11.38 1.11 3.62
CA LEU A 18 -11.25 1.66 2.26
C LEU A 18 -10.87 0.59 1.22
N GLY A 19 -10.40 -0.58 1.62
CA GLY A 19 -10.11 -1.73 0.75
C GLY A 19 -11.36 -2.45 0.21
N ASN A 20 -12.56 -2.10 0.72
CA ASN A 20 -13.81 -2.74 0.33
C ASN A 20 -14.07 -2.73 -1.18
N ALA A 21 -13.72 -1.64 -1.86
CA ALA A 21 -13.96 -1.53 -3.29
C ALA A 21 -13.03 -2.44 -4.12
N ALA A 22 -11.77 -2.61 -3.70
CA ALA A 22 -10.85 -3.57 -4.33
C ALA A 22 -11.28 -5.01 -4.03
N LEU A 23 -11.74 -5.29 -2.80
CA LEU A 23 -12.25 -6.60 -2.42
C LEU A 23 -13.54 -6.96 -3.19
N ALA A 24 -14.45 -6.01 -3.39
CA ALA A 24 -15.63 -6.23 -4.23
C ALA A 24 -15.25 -6.50 -5.70
N LEU A 25 -14.20 -5.86 -6.20
CA LEU A 25 -13.69 -6.11 -7.54
C LEU A 25 -13.01 -7.49 -7.66
N LEU A 26 -12.39 -7.98 -6.59
CA LEU A 26 -11.84 -9.34 -6.53
C LEU A 26 -12.94 -10.39 -6.65
N ASP A 27 -14.11 -10.16 -6.03
CA ASP A 27 -15.24 -11.10 -5.99
C ASP A 27 -14.79 -12.52 -5.63
N PRO A 28 -14.26 -12.75 -4.40
CA PRO A 28 -13.72 -14.04 -4.01
C PRO A 28 -14.83 -15.09 -3.92
N ARG A 29 -14.57 -16.31 -4.43
CA ARG A 29 -15.56 -17.39 -4.50
C ARG A 29 -15.12 -18.57 -3.65
N PRO A 30 -16.08 -19.35 -3.12
CA PRO A 30 -15.78 -20.57 -2.38
C PRO A 30 -14.90 -21.53 -3.19
N GLY A 31 -13.85 -22.04 -2.55
CA GLY A 31 -12.93 -23.01 -3.14
C GLY A 31 -11.82 -22.44 -4.02
N GLU A 32 -11.86 -21.15 -4.39
CA GLU A 32 -10.77 -20.53 -5.14
C GLU A 32 -9.48 -20.48 -4.30
N ALA A 33 -8.34 -20.75 -4.95
CA ALA A 33 -7.02 -20.50 -4.37
C ALA A 33 -6.61 -19.06 -4.64
N ILE A 34 -6.50 -18.23 -3.61
CA ILE A 34 -6.20 -16.80 -3.73
C ILE A 34 -4.90 -16.46 -3.00
N LEU A 35 -4.01 -15.70 -3.65
CA LEU A 35 -2.84 -15.09 -3.02
C LEU A 35 -3.19 -13.65 -2.62
N ASP A 36 -3.00 -13.30 -1.35
CA ASP A 36 -3.04 -11.90 -0.88
C ASP A 36 -1.60 -11.38 -0.74
N LEU A 37 -1.18 -10.56 -1.70
CA LEU A 37 0.16 -10.02 -1.83
C LEU A 37 0.32 -8.72 -1.04
N GLY A 38 1.15 -8.74 0.00
CA GLY A 38 1.28 -7.67 0.97
C GLY A 38 0.08 -7.64 1.92
N CYS A 39 -0.21 -8.80 2.52
CA CYS A 39 -1.41 -9.02 3.34
C CYS A 39 -1.43 -8.23 4.65
N GLY A 40 -0.28 -7.70 5.09
CA GLY A 40 -0.16 -6.95 6.32
C GLY A 40 -0.64 -7.74 7.54
N ASP A 41 -1.47 -7.11 8.37
CA ASP A 41 -2.08 -7.69 9.59
C ASP A 41 -3.20 -8.72 9.30
N GLY A 42 -3.53 -8.95 8.04
CA GLY A 42 -4.46 -9.97 7.60
C GLY A 42 -5.95 -9.59 7.66
N VAL A 43 -6.32 -8.36 7.99
CA VAL A 43 -7.74 -7.97 8.11
C VAL A 43 -8.52 -8.19 6.81
N LEU A 44 -7.97 -7.84 5.64
CA LEU A 44 -8.62 -8.12 4.34
C LEU A 44 -8.49 -9.58 3.94
N THR A 45 -7.36 -10.23 4.24
CA THR A 45 -7.14 -11.67 4.02
C THR A 45 -8.21 -12.50 4.71
N LYS A 46 -8.58 -12.14 5.97
CA LYS A 46 -9.64 -12.79 6.72
C LYS A 46 -10.98 -12.71 6.00
N ARG A 47 -11.31 -11.56 5.44
CA ARG A 47 -12.55 -11.36 4.68
C ARG A 47 -12.59 -12.18 3.38
N ILE A 48 -11.44 -12.37 2.72
CA ILE A 48 -11.32 -13.27 1.56
C ILE A 48 -11.56 -14.72 2.01
N ALA A 49 -10.99 -15.12 3.15
CA ALA A 49 -11.21 -16.46 3.72
C ALA A 49 -12.67 -16.69 4.14
N GLU A 50 -13.31 -15.69 4.76
CA GLU A 50 -14.73 -15.73 5.16
C GLU A 50 -15.69 -15.85 3.96
N ALA A 51 -15.28 -15.45 2.76
CA ALA A 51 -16.00 -15.71 1.52
C ALA A 51 -15.88 -17.17 1.03
N GLY A 52 -15.13 -18.03 1.76
CA GLY A 52 -14.95 -19.45 1.45
C GLY A 52 -13.75 -19.75 0.54
N ALA A 53 -12.91 -18.77 0.21
CA ALA A 53 -11.70 -18.98 -0.58
C ALA A 53 -10.57 -19.60 0.27
N GLN A 54 -9.69 -20.36 -0.37
CA GLN A 54 -8.44 -20.84 0.20
C GLN A 54 -7.36 -19.76 0.00
N VAL A 55 -7.18 -18.90 1.00
CA VAL A 55 -6.26 -17.76 0.88
C VAL A 55 -4.91 -18.05 1.52
N LEU A 56 -3.84 -17.67 0.81
CA LEU A 56 -2.49 -17.56 1.35
C LEU A 56 -2.11 -16.07 1.36
N GLY A 57 -1.88 -15.52 2.57
CA GLY A 57 -1.32 -14.17 2.69
C GLY A 57 0.21 -14.21 2.63
N VAL A 58 0.82 -13.26 1.95
CA VAL A 58 2.28 -13.05 1.99
C VAL A 58 2.61 -11.60 2.29
N ASP A 59 3.63 -11.39 3.14
CA ASP A 59 4.17 -10.07 3.47
C ASP A 59 5.66 -10.19 3.77
N ALA A 60 6.41 -9.11 3.63
CA ALA A 60 7.82 -9.07 3.98
C ALA A 60 8.05 -8.84 5.48
N SER A 61 7.05 -8.35 6.21
CA SER A 61 7.13 -7.98 7.63
C SER A 61 6.69 -9.11 8.55
N ASP A 62 7.63 -9.71 9.30
CA ASP A 62 7.30 -10.72 10.31
C ASP A 62 6.34 -10.21 11.39
N THR A 63 6.45 -8.93 11.76
CA THR A 63 5.56 -8.32 12.76
C THR A 63 4.11 -8.28 12.28
N MET A 64 3.89 -7.95 11.02
CA MET A 64 2.56 -7.97 10.41
C MET A 64 2.03 -9.40 10.28
N LEU A 65 2.89 -10.32 9.84
CA LEU A 65 2.51 -11.73 9.73
C LEU A 65 2.18 -12.37 11.08
N ALA A 66 2.83 -11.93 12.17
CA ALA A 66 2.47 -12.39 13.52
C ALA A 66 1.03 -12.01 13.87
N ALA A 67 0.62 -10.76 13.63
CA ALA A 67 -0.77 -10.32 13.82
C ALA A 67 -1.76 -11.09 12.93
N ALA A 68 -1.40 -11.34 11.67
CA ALA A 68 -2.24 -12.14 10.77
C ALA A 68 -2.42 -13.60 11.25
N ARG A 69 -1.36 -14.20 11.83
CA ARG A 69 -1.44 -15.56 12.44
C ARG A 69 -2.37 -15.60 13.64
N GLU A 70 -2.42 -14.53 14.45
CA GLU A 70 -3.38 -14.41 15.58
C GLU A 70 -4.84 -14.43 15.09
N LEU A 71 -5.11 -14.02 13.85
CA LEU A 71 -6.43 -14.16 13.21
C LEU A 71 -6.71 -15.55 12.67
N GLY A 72 -5.80 -16.52 12.85
CA GLY A 72 -5.94 -17.89 12.36
C GLY A 72 -5.67 -18.06 10.86
N LEU A 73 -4.99 -17.11 10.23
CA LEU A 73 -4.74 -17.10 8.78
C LEU A 73 -3.50 -17.91 8.39
N THR A 74 -3.55 -18.52 7.21
CA THR A 74 -2.39 -19.13 6.58
C THR A 74 -1.56 -18.04 5.90
N VAL A 75 -0.38 -17.76 6.45
CA VAL A 75 0.50 -16.69 5.94
C VAL A 75 1.96 -17.18 5.86
N ALA A 76 2.71 -16.59 4.93
CA ALA A 76 4.14 -16.86 4.73
C ALA A 76 4.91 -15.56 4.50
N GLN A 77 6.18 -15.53 4.94
CA GLN A 77 7.06 -14.43 4.61
C GLN A 77 7.54 -14.56 3.17
N ALA A 78 7.39 -13.51 2.38
CA ALA A 78 7.89 -13.43 1.02
C ALA A 78 8.13 -11.98 0.60
N ASP A 79 9.15 -11.78 -0.25
CA ASP A 79 9.30 -10.55 -1.02
C ASP A 79 8.38 -10.61 -2.25
N GLY A 80 7.48 -9.65 -2.38
CA GLY A 80 6.58 -9.56 -3.53
C GLY A 80 7.30 -9.40 -4.86
N GLN A 81 8.56 -8.95 -4.85
CA GLN A 81 9.40 -8.83 -6.02
C GLN A 81 10.08 -10.16 -6.42
N ALA A 82 9.98 -11.20 -5.58
CA ALA A 82 10.61 -12.51 -5.79
C ALA A 82 9.65 -13.65 -5.41
N LEU A 83 8.41 -13.62 -5.87
CA LEU A 83 7.39 -14.62 -5.53
C LEU A 83 7.81 -16.02 -6.00
N PRO A 84 7.80 -17.04 -5.10
CA PRO A 84 8.26 -18.40 -5.42
C PRO A 84 7.13 -19.32 -5.92
N PHE A 85 6.11 -18.78 -6.59
CA PHE A 85 4.93 -19.54 -7.01
C PHE A 85 4.84 -19.69 -8.52
N ASP A 86 4.30 -20.82 -8.96
CA ASP A 86 4.03 -21.10 -10.36
C ASP A 86 2.65 -21.75 -10.52
N ALA A 87 1.78 -21.15 -11.36
CA ALA A 87 0.46 -21.59 -11.76
C ALA A 87 -0.40 -22.15 -10.60
N ARG A 88 -0.37 -21.49 -9.44
CA ARG A 88 -0.98 -21.98 -8.20
C ARG A 88 -2.33 -21.36 -7.88
N PHE A 89 -2.54 -20.11 -8.25
CA PHE A 89 -3.67 -19.31 -7.77
C PHE A 89 -4.67 -18.99 -8.86
N ASP A 90 -5.95 -19.02 -8.52
CA ASP A 90 -7.07 -18.58 -9.37
C ASP A 90 -7.16 -17.06 -9.40
N ALA A 91 -6.72 -16.41 -8.32
CA ALA A 91 -6.61 -14.96 -8.25
C ALA A 91 -5.41 -14.51 -7.39
N VAL A 92 -4.90 -13.31 -7.70
CA VAL A 92 -4.01 -12.55 -6.83
C VAL A 92 -4.70 -11.25 -6.45
N PHE A 93 -4.69 -10.93 -5.17
CA PHE A 93 -5.19 -9.69 -4.60
C PHE A 93 -4.03 -8.90 -4.00
N SER A 94 -4.07 -7.58 -4.06
CA SER A 94 -3.14 -6.74 -3.32
C SER A 94 -3.80 -5.42 -2.95
N ASN A 95 -3.71 -5.03 -1.69
CA ASN A 95 -4.25 -3.74 -1.24
C ASN A 95 -3.22 -2.95 -0.43
N ALA A 96 -2.97 -1.72 -0.85
CA ALA A 96 -2.07 -0.77 -0.20
C ALA A 96 -0.61 -1.24 -0.03
N ALA A 97 -0.14 -2.19 -0.82
CA ALA A 97 1.19 -2.79 -0.69
C ALA A 97 2.16 -2.45 -1.84
N LEU A 98 1.72 -2.48 -3.10
CA LEU A 98 2.62 -2.43 -4.27
C LEU A 98 3.52 -1.19 -4.31
N HIS A 99 3.06 -0.06 -3.83
CA HIS A 99 3.87 1.16 -3.82
C HIS A 99 5.11 1.09 -2.90
N TRP A 100 5.22 0.04 -2.07
CA TRP A 100 6.40 -0.28 -1.26
C TRP A 100 7.40 -1.22 -1.97
N MET A 101 7.06 -1.70 -3.17
CA MET A 101 7.84 -2.64 -3.96
C MET A 101 8.41 -1.88 -5.18
N PRO A 102 9.67 -1.39 -5.14
CA PRO A 102 10.19 -0.51 -6.20
C PRO A 102 10.35 -1.21 -7.56
N ASP A 103 10.64 -2.52 -7.59
CA ASP A 103 10.77 -3.30 -8.84
C ASP A 103 9.39 -3.80 -9.30
N GLN A 104 8.58 -2.89 -9.83
CA GLN A 104 7.25 -3.21 -10.34
C GLN A 104 7.25 -4.23 -11.50
N PRO A 105 8.22 -4.23 -12.44
CA PRO A 105 8.34 -5.30 -13.42
C PRO A 105 8.52 -6.68 -12.80
N ALA A 106 9.37 -6.84 -11.78
CA ALA A 106 9.57 -8.10 -11.08
C ALA A 106 8.28 -8.57 -10.37
N VAL A 107 7.55 -7.65 -9.73
CA VAL A 107 6.24 -7.95 -9.13
C VAL A 107 5.26 -8.45 -10.18
N ALA A 108 5.11 -7.73 -11.31
CA ALA A 108 4.18 -8.10 -12.37
C ALA A 108 4.51 -9.49 -12.96
N ALA A 109 5.79 -9.78 -13.24
CA ALA A 109 6.25 -11.08 -13.73
C ALA A 109 6.00 -12.19 -12.69
N GLY A 110 6.26 -11.94 -11.41
CA GLY A 110 6.02 -12.87 -10.31
C GLY A 110 4.55 -13.22 -10.16
N VAL A 111 3.67 -12.22 -10.17
CA VAL A 111 2.22 -12.40 -10.11
C VAL A 111 1.69 -13.15 -11.34
N PHE A 112 2.16 -12.78 -12.54
CA PHE A 112 1.78 -13.49 -13.77
C PHE A 112 2.15 -14.98 -13.72
N ARG A 113 3.36 -15.30 -13.25
CA ARG A 113 3.79 -16.70 -13.08
C ARG A 113 2.94 -17.42 -12.03
N ALA A 114 2.64 -16.78 -10.89
CA ALA A 114 1.88 -17.37 -9.79
C ALA A 114 0.42 -17.71 -10.15
N LEU A 115 -0.17 -16.97 -11.09
CA LEU A 115 -1.52 -17.22 -11.57
C LEU A 115 -1.62 -18.44 -12.47
N LYS A 116 -2.71 -19.20 -12.32
CA LYS A 116 -3.17 -20.19 -13.30
C LYS A 116 -3.57 -19.50 -14.60
N PRO A 117 -3.57 -20.20 -15.77
CA PRO A 117 -4.21 -19.70 -16.98
C PRO A 117 -5.67 -19.26 -16.70
N GLY A 118 -6.11 -18.11 -17.23
CA GLY A 118 -7.42 -17.52 -16.98
C GLY A 118 -7.55 -16.82 -15.62
N GLY A 119 -6.54 -16.87 -14.75
CA GLY A 119 -6.56 -16.25 -13.42
C GLY A 119 -6.60 -14.72 -13.47
N ARG A 120 -7.14 -14.11 -12.40
CA ARG A 120 -7.28 -12.64 -12.31
C ARG A 120 -6.32 -12.01 -11.29
N TYR A 121 -5.87 -10.80 -11.60
CA TYR A 121 -5.09 -9.95 -10.71
C TYR A 121 -5.83 -8.66 -10.42
N VAL A 122 -6.17 -8.44 -9.16
CA VAL A 122 -6.99 -7.31 -8.73
C VAL A 122 -6.33 -6.61 -7.55
N GLY A 123 -6.40 -5.30 -7.51
CA GLY A 123 -5.91 -4.59 -6.33
C GLY A 123 -6.04 -3.08 -6.38
N GLU A 124 -5.51 -2.47 -5.33
CA GLU A 124 -5.44 -1.03 -5.15
C GLU A 124 -4.17 -0.64 -4.39
N CYS A 125 -3.48 0.37 -4.86
CA CYS A 125 -2.32 0.95 -4.16
C CYS A 125 -2.29 2.47 -4.28
N GLY A 126 -1.26 3.12 -3.72
CA GLY A 126 -1.00 4.53 -3.99
C GLY A 126 -0.67 4.73 -5.46
N GLY A 127 -1.38 5.64 -6.14
CA GLY A 127 -1.15 6.00 -7.53
C GLY A 127 -0.43 7.33 -7.69
N PHE A 128 -0.21 7.77 -8.92
CA PHE A 128 0.39 9.06 -9.22
C PHE A 128 -0.35 10.20 -8.51
N GLY A 129 0.40 11.09 -7.87
CA GLY A 129 -0.16 12.18 -7.06
C GLY A 129 -0.53 11.80 -5.62
N ASN A 130 -0.39 10.52 -5.21
CA ASN A 130 -0.71 10.09 -3.84
C ASN A 130 0.10 10.85 -2.80
N ILE A 131 -0.60 11.48 -1.83
CA ILE A 131 -0.02 12.29 -0.74
C ILE A 131 1.00 13.33 -1.25
N ALA A 132 0.72 13.94 -2.40
CA ALA A 132 1.66 14.85 -3.06
C ALA A 132 1.95 16.09 -2.20
N ALA A 133 0.94 16.69 -1.58
CA ALA A 133 1.13 17.84 -0.68
C ALA A 133 2.02 17.46 0.50
N ILE A 134 1.75 16.33 1.16
CA ILE A 134 2.53 15.87 2.31
C ILE A 134 3.99 15.61 1.92
N ARG A 135 4.23 14.93 0.79
CA ARG A 135 5.59 14.66 0.30
C ARG A 135 6.34 15.93 -0.05
N THR A 136 5.67 16.88 -0.69
CA THR A 136 6.28 18.15 -1.06
C THR A 136 6.65 18.97 0.17
N ALA A 137 5.76 19.06 1.16
CA ALA A 137 6.03 19.78 2.41
C ALA A 137 7.21 19.15 3.19
N LEU A 138 7.22 17.80 3.31
CA LEU A 138 8.34 17.10 3.94
C LEU A 138 9.66 17.38 3.23
N ARG A 139 9.71 17.26 1.91
CA ARG A 139 10.93 17.53 1.12
C ARG A 139 11.41 18.97 1.27
N ALA A 140 10.49 19.92 1.25
CA ALA A 140 10.80 21.33 1.39
C ALA A 140 11.42 21.66 2.75
N VAL A 141 10.79 21.17 3.84
CA VAL A 141 11.30 21.40 5.21
C VAL A 141 12.62 20.70 5.43
N LEU A 142 12.75 19.43 5.03
CA LEU A 142 14.00 18.69 5.17
C LEU A 142 15.14 19.37 4.42
N GLY A 143 14.92 19.79 3.17
CA GLY A 143 15.90 20.50 2.38
C GLY A 143 16.31 21.84 3.00
N ALA A 144 15.37 22.60 3.57
CA ALA A 144 15.64 23.87 4.26
C ALA A 144 16.53 23.68 5.52
N HIS A 145 16.44 22.52 6.16
CA HIS A 145 17.28 22.16 7.31
C HIS A 145 18.57 21.41 6.92
N GLY A 146 18.86 21.23 5.63
CA GLY A 146 20.04 20.52 5.17
C GLY A 146 20.00 19.02 5.36
N PHE A 147 18.84 18.44 5.65
CA PHE A 147 18.62 16.99 5.66
C PHE A 147 18.37 16.46 4.24
N SER A 148 18.64 15.16 4.03
CA SER A 148 18.42 14.57 2.71
C SER A 148 16.93 14.37 2.41
N PRO A 149 16.32 15.11 1.49
CA PRO A 149 14.90 14.99 1.19
C PRO A 149 14.56 13.75 0.35
N ASP A 150 15.56 13.08 -0.22
CA ASP A 150 15.41 11.94 -1.13
C ASP A 150 15.70 10.60 -0.44
N SER A 151 16.27 10.61 0.76
CA SER A 151 16.39 9.43 1.59
C SER A 151 15.02 9.06 2.15
N GLY A 152 14.64 7.86 2.06
CA GLY A 152 13.43 7.35 2.69
C GLY A 152 12.17 7.47 1.89
N GLY A 153 12.16 6.94 0.77
CA GLY A 153 10.91 6.91 0.07
C GLY A 153 10.82 5.94 -1.08
N GLY A 154 11.42 4.81 -1.02
CA GLY A 154 11.29 3.79 -2.05
C GLY A 154 9.86 3.50 -2.54
N GLN A 155 8.91 4.42 -2.25
CA GLN A 155 7.53 4.35 -2.69
C GLN A 155 7.40 4.79 -4.15
N THR A 156 6.87 3.89 -4.96
CA THR A 156 6.58 4.14 -6.37
C THR A 156 5.09 4.42 -6.56
N TYR A 157 4.76 5.60 -7.07
CA TYR A 157 3.39 5.99 -7.40
C TYR A 157 3.25 6.15 -8.91
N LEU A 158 2.77 5.10 -9.58
CA LEU A 158 2.64 5.06 -11.03
C LEU A 158 1.34 5.70 -11.51
N THR A 159 1.35 6.20 -12.74
CA THR A 159 0.12 6.51 -13.48
C THR A 159 -0.56 5.21 -13.92
N ALA A 160 -1.83 5.27 -14.31
CA ALA A 160 -2.56 4.11 -14.82
C ALA A 160 -1.90 3.54 -16.09
N GLU A 161 -1.41 4.41 -16.97
CA GLU A 161 -0.76 4.05 -18.23
C GLU A 161 0.58 3.35 -17.99
N ALA A 162 1.43 3.89 -17.10
CA ALA A 162 2.73 3.28 -16.78
C ALA A 162 2.53 1.91 -16.10
N PHE A 163 1.55 1.79 -15.21
CA PHE A 163 1.19 0.53 -14.56
C PHE A 163 0.69 -0.50 -15.57
N ALA A 164 -0.21 -0.08 -16.50
CA ALA A 164 -0.72 -0.92 -17.57
C ALA A 164 0.40 -1.43 -18.50
N ALA A 165 1.34 -0.56 -18.86
CA ALA A 165 2.46 -0.93 -19.73
C ALA A 165 3.37 -2.01 -19.10
N ILE A 166 3.67 -1.90 -17.80
CA ILE A 166 4.45 -2.91 -17.05
C ILE A 166 3.73 -4.26 -17.06
N HIS A 167 2.42 -4.27 -16.81
CA HIS A 167 1.64 -5.50 -16.74
C HIS A 167 1.41 -6.12 -18.12
N ALA A 168 1.20 -5.31 -19.15
CA ALA A 168 1.15 -5.78 -20.54
C ALA A 168 2.47 -6.44 -20.97
N ALA A 169 3.61 -5.86 -20.58
CA ALA A 169 4.93 -6.44 -20.84
C ALA A 169 5.13 -7.79 -20.11
N ALA A 170 4.49 -8.00 -18.97
CA ALA A 170 4.47 -9.29 -18.26
C ALA A 170 3.51 -10.32 -18.86
N GLY A 171 2.66 -9.93 -19.83
CA GLY A 171 1.74 -10.82 -20.54
C GLY A 171 0.27 -10.74 -20.11
N PHE A 172 -0.10 -9.83 -19.21
CA PHE A 172 -1.49 -9.63 -18.81
C PHE A 172 -2.35 -9.06 -19.94
N THR A 173 -3.59 -9.52 -20.00
CA THR A 173 -4.64 -9.01 -20.90
C THR A 173 -5.83 -8.48 -20.11
N ASP A 174 -6.84 -7.94 -20.79
CA ASP A 174 -8.07 -7.40 -20.19
C ASP A 174 -7.76 -6.44 -19.03
N PHE A 175 -6.76 -5.59 -19.26
CA PHE A 175 -6.25 -4.69 -18.24
C PHE A 175 -7.10 -3.42 -18.15
N ALA A 176 -7.64 -3.16 -16.96
CA ALA A 176 -8.28 -1.89 -16.63
C ALA A 176 -7.64 -1.31 -15.37
N ALA A 177 -7.22 -0.05 -15.45
CA ALA A 177 -6.69 0.69 -14.31
C ALA A 177 -7.22 2.12 -14.30
N GLN A 178 -7.41 2.68 -13.11
CA GLN A 178 -7.88 4.05 -12.93
C GLN A 178 -7.22 4.73 -11.74
N ILE A 179 -6.97 6.02 -11.87
CA ILE A 179 -6.53 6.90 -10.78
C ILE A 179 -7.77 7.49 -10.10
N ILE A 180 -7.85 7.33 -8.78
CA ILE A 180 -9.01 7.71 -7.97
C ILE A 180 -8.54 8.66 -6.87
N PRO A 181 -8.83 9.96 -6.94
CA PRO A 181 -8.68 10.86 -5.80
C PRO A 181 -9.51 10.35 -4.61
N ARG A 182 -8.87 10.25 -3.46
CA ARG A 182 -9.53 9.76 -2.25
C ARG A 182 -9.11 10.56 -1.02
N PRO A 183 -9.55 11.82 -0.89
CA PRO A 183 -9.32 12.60 0.30
C PRO A 183 -9.76 11.80 1.54
N THR A 184 -8.87 11.65 2.51
CA THR A 184 -9.09 10.77 3.68
C THR A 184 -8.98 11.56 4.97
N PRO A 185 -10.05 11.65 5.79
CA PRO A 185 -9.98 12.27 7.11
C PRO A 185 -8.96 11.59 8.01
N LEU A 186 -8.19 12.38 8.74
CA LEU A 186 -7.17 11.91 9.66
C LEU A 186 -7.67 12.11 11.10
N SER A 187 -8.14 11.06 11.73
CA SER A 187 -8.68 11.10 13.10
C SER A 187 -7.66 11.55 14.15
N THR A 188 -6.38 11.26 13.93
CA THR A 188 -5.25 11.65 14.79
C THR A 188 -4.53 12.90 14.29
N GLY A 189 -5.09 13.57 13.28
CA GLY A 189 -4.46 14.71 12.63
C GLY A 189 -3.20 14.35 11.83
N ILE A 190 -2.58 15.38 11.25
CA ILE A 190 -1.38 15.18 10.42
C ILE A 190 -0.17 14.69 11.23
N ARG A 191 -0.05 15.11 12.50
CA ARG A 191 1.06 14.67 13.38
C ARG A 191 1.02 13.17 13.66
N GLY A 192 -0.17 12.63 14.00
CA GLY A 192 -0.37 11.20 14.19
C GLY A 192 -0.07 10.42 12.92
N TRP A 193 -0.50 10.93 11.78
CA TRP A 193 -0.20 10.34 10.49
C TRP A 193 1.31 10.33 10.18
N LEU A 194 2.00 11.46 10.38
CA LEU A 194 3.46 11.55 10.16
C LEU A 194 4.22 10.57 11.06
N LYS A 195 3.83 10.47 12.34
CA LYS A 195 4.44 9.53 13.28
C LYS A 195 4.31 8.08 12.82
N THR A 196 3.13 7.70 12.30
CA THR A 196 2.86 6.32 11.89
C THR A 196 3.52 5.94 10.57
N PHE A 197 3.40 6.82 9.56
CA PHE A 197 3.80 6.48 8.19
C PHE A 197 5.14 7.08 7.77
N ARG A 198 5.73 7.98 8.58
CA ARG A 198 6.94 8.72 8.24
C ARG A 198 8.02 8.75 9.33
N ALA A 199 7.87 8.03 10.43
CA ALA A 199 8.93 7.95 11.45
C ALA A 199 10.24 7.42 10.84
N GLY A 200 10.20 6.30 10.12
CA GLY A 200 11.36 5.76 9.42
C GLY A 200 11.93 6.69 8.33
N PHE A 201 11.07 7.51 7.71
CA PHE A 201 11.51 8.50 6.73
C PHE A 201 12.39 9.61 7.36
N LEU A 202 12.04 10.06 8.57
CA LEU A 202 12.86 11.04 9.29
C LEU A 202 14.21 10.43 9.73
N ASP A 203 14.22 9.13 10.08
CA ASP A 203 15.45 8.41 10.41
C ASP A 203 16.39 8.33 9.19
N GLU A 204 15.86 7.91 8.06
CA GLU A 204 16.59 7.78 6.80
C GLU A 204 17.08 9.14 6.28
N ALA A 205 16.33 10.22 6.52
CA ALA A 205 16.73 11.58 6.21
C ALA A 205 17.83 12.12 7.13
N GLY A 206 18.20 11.39 8.19
CA GLY A 206 19.20 11.80 9.15
C GLY A 206 18.72 12.87 10.14
N VAL A 207 17.41 12.99 10.38
CA VAL A 207 16.84 13.97 11.30
C VAL A 207 17.08 13.52 12.75
N PRO A 208 17.93 14.23 13.53
CA PRO A 208 18.17 13.87 14.92
C PRO A 208 16.91 14.06 15.76
N GLU A 209 16.75 13.26 16.81
CA GLU A 209 15.55 13.31 17.67
C GLU A 209 15.22 14.72 18.18
N THR A 210 16.26 15.50 18.50
CA THR A 210 16.12 16.89 18.98
C THR A 210 15.54 17.86 17.95
N ALA A 211 15.61 17.55 16.65
CA ALA A 211 15.09 18.37 15.57
C ALA A 211 13.70 17.92 15.06
N ARG A 212 13.27 16.71 15.40
CA ARG A 212 12.04 16.11 14.86
C ARG A 212 10.79 16.92 15.15
N ALA A 213 10.64 17.38 16.38
CA ALA A 213 9.47 18.17 16.77
C ALA A 213 9.36 19.44 15.91
N ARG A 214 10.47 20.15 15.72
CA ARG A 214 10.52 21.36 14.88
C ARG A 214 10.21 21.06 13.42
N VAL A 215 10.80 20.01 12.85
CA VAL A 215 10.52 19.59 11.46
C VAL A 215 9.04 19.27 11.29
N ILE A 216 8.42 18.55 12.23
CA ILE A 216 7.00 18.24 12.20
C ILE A 216 6.14 19.50 12.30
N ASP A 217 6.49 20.46 13.18
CA ASP A 217 5.78 21.74 13.32
C ASP A 217 5.77 22.54 12.02
N GLU A 218 6.92 22.63 11.36
CA GLU A 218 7.07 23.35 10.10
C GLU A 218 6.32 22.63 8.95
N VAL A 219 6.35 21.30 8.89
CA VAL A 219 5.57 20.52 7.92
C VAL A 219 4.07 20.71 8.14
N GLU A 220 3.60 20.67 9.39
CA GLU A 220 2.20 20.91 9.72
C GLU A 220 1.76 22.32 9.30
N ALA A 221 2.57 23.34 9.59
CA ALA A 221 2.29 24.72 9.20
C ALA A 221 2.17 24.88 7.68
N LEU A 222 3.05 24.24 6.90
CA LEU A 222 2.99 24.25 5.43
C LEU A 222 1.76 23.52 4.87
N LEU A 223 1.31 22.46 5.54
CA LEU A 223 0.18 21.65 5.09
C LEU A 223 -1.18 22.24 5.47
N ALA A 224 -1.25 23.04 6.54
CA ALA A 224 -2.51 23.55 7.06
C ALA A 224 -3.38 24.28 6.00
N PRO A 225 -2.85 25.15 5.14
CA PRO A 225 -3.66 25.83 4.12
C PRO A 225 -4.27 24.88 3.08
N ALA A 226 -3.66 23.71 2.84
CA ALA A 226 -4.09 22.78 1.80
C ALA A 226 -4.89 21.58 2.33
N LEU A 227 -4.60 21.12 3.55
CA LEU A 227 -5.13 19.85 4.07
C LEU A 227 -5.92 19.99 5.37
N ARG A 228 -6.13 21.21 5.89
CA ARG A 228 -6.93 21.45 7.08
C ARG A 228 -8.15 22.28 6.74
N ASP A 229 -9.34 21.77 7.06
CA ASP A 229 -10.59 22.49 6.81
C ASP A 229 -10.84 23.63 7.81
N ALA A 230 -11.87 24.44 7.57
CA ALA A 230 -12.24 25.56 8.44
C ALA A 230 -12.68 25.13 9.85
N ALA A 231 -13.10 23.88 10.03
CA ALA A 231 -13.45 23.30 11.32
C ALA A 231 -12.23 22.74 12.08
N GLY A 232 -11.05 22.78 11.44
CA GLY A 232 -9.80 22.29 12.01
C GLY A 232 -9.51 20.81 11.75
N ASN A 233 -10.32 20.12 10.95
CA ASN A 233 -10.11 18.71 10.61
C ASN A 233 -9.04 18.57 9.53
N TRP A 234 -8.21 17.54 9.67
CA TRP A 234 -7.19 17.21 8.69
C TRP A 234 -7.68 16.16 7.70
N VAL A 235 -7.39 16.38 6.42
CA VAL A 235 -7.75 15.47 5.33
C VAL A 235 -6.51 15.24 4.46
N ALA A 236 -6.01 14.01 4.44
CA ALA A 236 -4.86 13.66 3.59
C ALA A 236 -5.27 13.53 2.13
N ASP A 237 -4.37 13.97 1.24
CA ASP A 237 -4.53 13.99 -0.22
C ASP A 237 -4.18 12.64 -0.87
N TYR A 238 -4.85 11.56 -0.40
CA TYR A 238 -4.65 10.25 -0.99
C TYR A 238 -5.16 10.20 -2.43
N VAL A 239 -4.37 9.54 -3.28
CA VAL A 239 -4.75 9.14 -4.64
C VAL A 239 -4.48 7.65 -4.79
N ARG A 240 -5.44 6.92 -5.30
CA ARG A 240 -5.34 5.47 -5.49
C ARG A 240 -5.29 5.10 -6.96
N LEU A 241 -4.48 4.09 -7.24
CA LEU A 241 -4.46 3.34 -8.48
C LEU A 241 -5.16 2.02 -8.19
N ARG A 242 -6.30 1.77 -8.84
CA ARG A 242 -7.06 0.52 -8.75
C ARG A 242 -7.04 -0.16 -10.09
N TRP A 243 -6.89 -1.49 -10.09
CA TRP A 243 -6.77 -2.26 -11.32
C TRP A 243 -7.44 -3.62 -11.24
N GLN A 244 -7.71 -4.14 -12.42
CA GLN A 244 -7.97 -5.55 -12.69
C GLN A 244 -7.26 -5.97 -13.97
N ALA A 245 -6.78 -7.21 -14.02
CA ALA A 245 -6.09 -7.80 -15.15
C ALA A 245 -6.36 -9.31 -15.21
N ARG A 246 -6.13 -9.93 -16.37
CA ARG A 246 -6.23 -11.38 -16.51
C ARG A 246 -4.95 -11.97 -17.12
N LYS A 247 -4.60 -13.17 -16.65
CA LYS A 247 -3.67 -14.03 -17.37
C LYS A 247 -4.45 -14.76 -18.46
N PRO A 248 -3.99 -14.76 -19.70
CA PRO A 248 -4.59 -15.56 -20.79
C PRO A 248 -4.69 -17.05 -20.44
N HIS A 249 -5.58 -17.78 -21.15
CA HIS A 249 -5.70 -19.24 -21.05
C HIS A 249 -4.55 -19.96 -21.72
#